data_555669a615cf03e37dcefe56d481c54d
#
_entry.id   555669a615cf03e37dcefe56d481c54d
#
_cell.length_a   1.000
_cell.length_b   1.000
_cell.length_c   1.000
_cell.angle_alpha   90.00
_cell.angle_beta   90.00
_cell.angle_gamma   90.00
#
_symmetry.space_group_name_H-M   'P 1'
#
loop_
_entity.id
_entity.type
_entity.pdbx_description
1 polymer ?
#
loop_
_entity_poly.entity_id
_entity_poly.type
_entity_poly.pdbx_seq_one_letter_code
_entity_poly.pdbx_strand_id
1 'polypeptide(L)'
;MVKWKLIYTKRAQEDSVKIKKAGLKEKAQKLLQIIAEDPYKIPPSFEKLVGLEDTYSRRINIQHRLVYQIDKENHLIIVKMLYKHYGQ
;
A
#
# COMPACT_ATOMS: atom_id res chain seq x y z
N MET A 1 7.09 -5.71 -19.55
CA MET A 1 6.00 -4.98 -18.88
C MET A 1 6.55 -3.86 -18.02
N VAL A 2 5.93 -2.71 -18.08
CA VAL A 2 6.37 -1.56 -17.29
C VAL A 2 5.72 -1.65 -15.91
N LYS A 3 6.57 -1.66 -14.88
CA LYS A 3 6.09 -1.65 -13.50
C LYS A 3 5.58 -0.26 -13.14
N TRP A 4 4.62 -0.22 -12.24
CA TRP A 4 4.15 1.03 -11.68
C TRP A 4 5.23 1.58 -10.74
N LYS A 5 5.46 2.88 -10.81
CA LYS A 5 6.42 3.51 -9.92
C LYS A 5 5.78 3.74 -8.56
N LEU A 6 6.47 3.35 -7.49
CA LEU A 6 5.98 3.58 -6.13
C LEU A 6 6.57 4.87 -5.60
N ILE A 7 5.71 5.72 -5.05
CA ILE A 7 6.14 6.90 -4.31
C ILE A 7 5.48 6.86 -2.93
N TYR A 8 6.14 7.43 -1.94
CA TYR A 8 5.73 7.32 -0.54
C TYR A 8 5.49 8.70 0.04
N THR A 9 4.31 8.87 0.67
CA THR A 9 4.04 10.10 1.43
C THR A 9 4.95 10.14 2.64
N LYS A 10 5.05 11.31 3.28
CA LYS A 10 5.82 11.44 4.51
C LYS A 10 5.32 10.46 5.58
N ARG A 11 4.01 10.33 5.72
CA ARG A 11 3.41 9.37 6.65
C ARG A 11 3.83 7.94 6.34
N ALA A 12 3.81 7.56 5.06
CA ALA A 12 4.20 6.20 4.67
C ALA A 12 5.67 5.94 4.98
N GLN A 13 6.53 6.95 4.82
CA GLN A 13 7.94 6.83 5.17
C GLN A 13 8.11 6.62 6.67
N GLU A 14 7.39 7.37 7.48
CA GLU A 14 7.41 7.20 8.94
C GLU A 14 6.85 5.84 9.34
N ASP A 15 5.76 5.42 8.69
CA ASP A 15 5.14 4.13 8.96
C ASP A 15 6.06 2.97 8.59
N SER A 16 6.90 3.13 7.57
CA SER A 16 7.82 2.06 7.17
C SER A 16 8.82 1.72 8.27
N VAL A 17 9.24 2.73 9.05
CA VAL A 17 10.10 2.50 10.21
C VAL A 17 9.36 1.68 11.27
N LYS A 18 8.11 2.01 11.52
CA LYS A 18 7.28 1.29 12.50
C LYS A 18 7.01 -0.14 12.06
N ILE A 19 6.75 -0.35 10.79
CA ILE A 19 6.53 -1.69 10.20
C ILE A 19 7.79 -2.55 10.35
N LYS A 20 8.95 -1.96 10.12
CA LYS A 20 10.23 -2.65 10.29
C LYS A 20 10.42 -3.08 11.75
N LYS A 21 10.14 -2.17 12.68
CA LYS A 21 10.25 -2.47 14.12
C LYS A 21 9.27 -3.55 14.57
N ALA A 22 8.11 -3.62 13.93
CA ALA A 22 7.10 -4.63 14.22
C ALA A 22 7.41 -5.99 13.59
N GLY A 23 8.52 -6.12 12.85
CA GLY A 23 8.90 -7.38 12.21
C GLY A 23 8.12 -7.71 10.97
N LEU A 24 7.49 -6.72 10.34
CA LEU A 24 6.60 -6.91 9.19
C LEU A 24 7.19 -6.41 7.88
N LYS A 25 8.47 -6.08 7.88
CA LYS A 25 9.14 -5.54 6.70
C LYS A 25 8.99 -6.44 5.47
N GLU A 26 9.23 -7.73 5.63
CA GLU A 26 9.17 -8.66 4.50
C GLU A 26 7.77 -8.77 3.92
N LYS A 27 6.76 -8.86 4.79
CA LYS A 27 5.36 -8.92 4.34
C LYS A 27 4.98 -7.66 3.59
N ALA A 28 5.37 -6.50 4.11
CA ALA A 28 5.07 -5.23 3.45
C ALA A 28 5.78 -5.13 2.10
N GLN A 29 7.04 -5.54 2.02
CA GLN A 29 7.79 -5.51 0.76
C GLN A 29 7.19 -6.41 -0.30
N LYS A 30 6.77 -7.61 0.07
CA LYS A 30 6.10 -8.52 -0.87
C LYS A 30 4.83 -7.91 -1.43
N LEU A 31 4.06 -7.27 -0.56
CA LEU A 31 2.82 -6.62 -0.95
C LEU A 31 3.10 -5.46 -1.91
N LEU A 32 4.11 -4.66 -1.61
CA LEU A 32 4.50 -3.55 -2.47
C LEU A 32 4.98 -4.02 -3.84
N GLN A 33 5.70 -5.14 -3.89
CA GLN A 33 6.14 -5.72 -5.16
C GLN A 33 4.94 -6.16 -6.01
N ILE A 34 3.96 -6.80 -5.39
CA ILE A 34 2.74 -7.21 -6.09
C ILE A 34 2.01 -5.99 -6.65
N ILE A 35 1.86 -4.95 -5.84
CA ILE A 35 1.17 -3.72 -6.23
C ILE A 35 1.93 -3.03 -7.38
N ALA A 36 3.25 -3.01 -7.33
CA ALA A 36 4.04 -2.39 -8.38
C ALA A 36 3.93 -3.11 -9.71
N GLU A 37 3.73 -4.41 -9.68
CA GLU A 37 3.53 -5.20 -10.91
C GLU A 37 2.12 -5.06 -11.44
N ASP A 38 1.14 -5.15 -10.55
CA ASP A 38 -0.28 -5.05 -10.90
C ASP A 38 -1.07 -4.61 -9.66
N PRO A 39 -1.46 -3.32 -9.57
CA PRO A 39 -2.17 -2.83 -8.39
C PRO A 39 -3.57 -3.42 -8.21
N TYR A 40 -4.07 -4.14 -9.20
CA TYR A 40 -5.38 -4.77 -9.14
C TYR A 40 -5.31 -6.28 -8.96
N LYS A 41 -4.12 -6.83 -8.78
CA LYS A 41 -3.94 -8.29 -8.70
C LYS A 41 -4.61 -8.91 -7.48
N ILE A 42 -5.29 -10.02 -7.70
CA ILE A 42 -5.92 -10.84 -6.66
C ILE A 42 -5.43 -12.28 -6.83
N PRO A 43 -5.05 -13.01 -5.79
CA PRO A 43 -4.77 -12.59 -4.44
C PRO A 43 -3.48 -11.76 -4.32
N PRO A 44 -3.27 -11.05 -3.22
CA PRO A 44 -4.19 -10.90 -2.09
C PRO A 44 -5.34 -9.96 -2.40
N SER A 45 -6.42 -10.09 -1.66
CA SER A 45 -7.58 -9.23 -1.85
C SER A 45 -7.31 -7.81 -1.38
N PHE A 46 -8.07 -6.88 -1.92
CA PHE A 46 -8.00 -5.47 -1.53
C PHE A 46 -9.40 -4.91 -1.39
N GLU A 47 -9.49 -3.78 -0.69
CA GLU A 47 -10.74 -3.06 -0.54
C GLU A 47 -10.59 -1.66 -1.12
N LYS A 48 -11.59 -1.22 -1.88
CA LYS A 48 -11.64 0.17 -2.33
C LYS A 48 -12.18 1.01 -1.19
N LEU A 49 -11.50 2.11 -0.87
CA LEU A 49 -11.94 2.99 0.22
C LEU A 49 -13.02 3.94 -0.29
N VAL A 50 -14.15 3.91 0.39
CA VAL A 50 -15.31 4.73 0.04
C VAL A 50 -14.99 6.21 0.27
N GLY A 51 -15.38 7.05 -0.69
CA GLY A 51 -15.18 8.49 -0.58
C GLY A 51 -13.81 8.99 -0.98
N LEU A 52 -12.88 8.07 -1.31
CA LEU A 52 -11.54 8.44 -1.75
C LEU A 52 -11.32 7.91 -3.16
N GLU A 53 -10.90 8.80 -4.05
CA GLU A 53 -10.71 8.45 -5.45
C GLU A 53 -9.53 7.49 -5.63
N ASP A 54 -9.77 6.38 -6.31
CA ASP A 54 -8.74 5.39 -6.70
C ASP A 54 -7.84 4.97 -5.53
N THR A 55 -8.39 4.92 -4.32
CA THR A 55 -7.64 4.58 -3.11
C THR A 55 -8.08 3.22 -2.61
N TYR A 56 -7.09 2.39 -2.32
CA TYR A 56 -7.29 0.98 -1.97
C TYR A 56 -6.52 0.62 -0.71
N SER A 57 -6.99 -0.43 -0.04
CA SER A 57 -6.36 -0.92 1.18
C SER A 57 -6.12 -2.42 1.05
N ARG A 58 -4.93 -2.88 1.37
CA ARG A 58 -4.60 -4.30 1.46
C ARG A 58 -4.10 -4.61 2.85
N ARG A 59 -4.42 -5.79 3.35
CA ARG A 59 -4.01 -6.21 4.68
C ARG A 59 -2.54 -6.67 4.67
N ILE A 60 -1.74 -6.11 5.56
CA ILE A 60 -0.37 -6.59 5.81
C ILE A 60 -0.44 -7.75 6.80
N ASN A 61 -1.18 -7.53 7.89
CA ASN A 61 -1.54 -8.57 8.86
C ASN A 61 -2.86 -8.19 9.49
N ILE A 62 -3.22 -8.82 10.59
CA ILE A 62 -4.52 -8.58 11.22
C ILE A 62 -4.69 -7.15 11.75
N GLN A 63 -3.58 -6.49 12.10
CA GLN A 63 -3.59 -5.15 12.70
C GLN A 63 -3.25 -4.03 11.71
N HIS A 64 -2.44 -4.32 10.70
CA HIS A 64 -1.88 -3.28 9.86
C HIS A 64 -2.28 -3.44 8.41
N ARG A 65 -2.57 -2.32 7.76
CA ARG A 65 -2.99 -2.30 6.37
C ARG A 65 -2.12 -1.32 5.58
N LEU A 66 -1.93 -1.64 4.32
CA LEU A 66 -1.23 -0.79 3.37
C LEU A 66 -2.29 -0.05 2.56
N VAL A 67 -2.26 1.28 2.62
CA VAL A 67 -3.19 2.12 1.87
C VAL A 67 -2.43 2.81 0.74
N TYR A 68 -2.97 2.70 -0.47
CA TYR A 68 -2.32 3.27 -1.64
C TYR A 68 -3.36 3.86 -2.59
N GLN A 69 -2.93 4.86 -3.33
CA GLN A 69 -3.76 5.50 -4.36
C GLN A 69 -3.12 5.25 -5.71
N ILE A 70 -3.95 4.97 -6.71
CA ILE A 70 -3.48 4.70 -8.07
C ILE A 70 -3.64 5.96 -8.90
N ASP A 71 -2.53 6.46 -9.44
CA ASP A 71 -2.53 7.56 -10.40
C ASP A 71 -2.33 6.96 -11.78
N LYS A 72 -3.44 6.71 -12.48
CA LYS A 72 -3.43 6.05 -13.78
C LYS A 72 -2.73 6.91 -14.84
N GLU A 73 -2.93 8.20 -14.76
CA GLU A 73 -2.40 9.13 -15.76
C GLU A 73 -0.88 9.13 -15.77
N ASN A 74 -0.26 9.11 -14.61
CA ASN A 74 1.19 9.15 -14.47
C ASN A 74 1.81 7.78 -14.20
N HIS A 75 1.00 6.73 -14.15
CA HIS A 75 1.42 5.37 -13.90
C HIS A 75 2.17 5.23 -12.57
N LEU A 76 1.62 5.87 -11.54
CA LEU A 76 2.20 5.92 -10.20
C LEU A 76 1.30 5.25 -9.18
N ILE A 77 1.93 4.68 -8.17
CA ILE A 77 1.25 4.21 -6.96
C ILE A 77 1.73 5.08 -5.80
N ILE A 78 0.81 5.78 -5.18
CA ILE A 78 1.13 6.65 -4.04
C ILE A 78 0.83 5.88 -2.77
N VAL A 79 1.87 5.43 -2.07
CA VAL A 79 1.70 4.71 -0.80
C VAL A 79 1.44 5.73 0.29
N LYS A 80 0.26 5.66 0.90
CA LYS A 80 -0.20 6.66 1.86
C LYS A 80 0.03 6.27 3.31
N MET A 81 -0.09 4.99 3.62
CA MET A 81 0.20 4.51 4.97
C MET A 81 0.48 3.01 4.96
N LEU A 82 1.20 2.55 5.96
CA LEU A 82 1.62 1.16 6.10
C LEU A 82 1.36 0.60 7.49
N TYR A 83 0.86 1.41 8.41
CA TYR A 83 0.78 1.05 9.81
C TYR A 83 -0.60 1.35 10.34
N LYS A 84 -1.20 0.39 11.08
CA LYS A 84 -2.55 0.47 11.63
C LYS A 84 -3.63 0.47 10.54
N HIS A 85 -4.87 0.54 10.95
CA HIS A 85 -6.01 0.62 10.05
C HIS A 85 -6.27 2.06 9.66
N TYR A 86 -6.75 2.23 8.43
CA TYR A 86 -7.20 3.52 7.98
C TYR A 86 -8.40 3.96 8.83
N GLY A 87 -8.37 5.20 9.31
CA GLY A 87 -9.47 5.75 10.08
C GLY A 87 -9.42 5.49 11.58
N GLN A 88 -8.35 4.88 12.05
CA GLN A 88 -8.16 4.64 13.50
C GLN A 88 -7.03 5.46 14.07
#